data_b3a41111e4703b3a112c5b28cd51bd94
#
_entry.id   b3a41111e4703b3a112c5b28cd51bd94
#
_cell.length_a   1.000
_cell.length_b   1.000
_cell.length_c   1.000
_cell.angle_alpha   90.00
_cell.angle_beta   90.00
_cell.angle_gamma   90.00
#
_symmetry.space_group_name_H-M   'P 1'
#
loop_
_entity.id
_entity.type
_entity.pdbx_description
1 polymer ?
#
loop_
_entity_poly.entity_id
_entity_poly.type
_entity_poly.pdbx_seq_one_letter_code
_entity_poly.pdbx_strand_id
1 'polypeptide(L)'
;MKILKDDLYKNFLKNKNLSDSTRKNYTFALDKFCTYFNIEFHDLVHMLHEEQYDKIEGNRIIKFDVKYSTIAKMQTEYIEHLQNKGNLNRSIISHLISINAVLKYHNIQTPKLPDLENNSKKWYLLTKEDIKYCIDTSYIQYKAIYTLIASTGMRRTDIVKIKIGDFIKATQDYHNYHDVKEFIDHAPKNMIGFWSFYPQKTRKNNIQCKVCNTPEASNYIILMLRERQKLLNKNHPDVRLEWDDPLFANKYKQYKKPLSPASLSTAFHKKSKKLIKERKRVLADKYTKGELSEHEYNELLEEEPNFTPHNLRKFFISTAAENIGNLRICALMEGHAAPMNIDSHYVKINDDVIKEEYHKLIEPLSFENIEVNFITSKKRKELEEQIDELKEENEHIKKNIDKEVDKAFMKTLEKYKKEIYSNIEGEVKSQKWD
;
A
#
# COMPACT_ATOMS: atom_id res chain seq x y z
N MET A 1 21.25 -8.07 24.12
CA MET A 1 20.04 -8.27 24.94
C MET A 1 20.23 -9.52 25.77
N LYS A 2 20.46 -9.38 27.09
CA LYS A 2 20.63 -10.50 28.01
C LYS A 2 19.38 -11.36 28.13
N ILE A 3 18.21 -10.73 28.06
CA ILE A 3 16.89 -11.37 28.18
C ILE A 3 16.65 -12.53 27.20
N LEU A 4 17.25 -12.51 26.00
CA LEU A 4 17.12 -13.60 25.01
C LEU A 4 17.82 -14.88 25.40
N LYS A 5 18.67 -14.85 26.42
CA LYS A 5 19.35 -16.03 26.97
C LYS A 5 18.57 -16.69 28.13
N ASP A 6 17.61 -15.94 28.69
CA ASP A 6 16.77 -16.37 29.80
C ASP A 6 15.77 -17.47 29.38
N ASP A 7 15.70 -18.56 30.11
CA ASP A 7 14.91 -19.73 29.71
C ASP A 7 13.42 -19.53 29.96
N LEU A 8 13.01 -18.75 30.97
CA LEU A 8 11.60 -18.39 31.20
C LEU A 8 11.09 -17.52 30.04
N TYR A 9 11.91 -16.55 29.58
CA TYR A 9 11.55 -15.72 28.46
C TYR A 9 11.52 -16.48 27.13
N LYS A 10 12.45 -17.42 26.91
CA LYS A 10 12.42 -18.32 25.74
C LYS A 10 11.13 -19.14 25.71
N ASN A 11 10.72 -19.70 26.84
CA ASN A 11 9.48 -20.46 26.97
C ASN A 11 8.26 -19.60 26.63
N PHE A 12 8.21 -18.37 27.13
CA PHE A 12 7.16 -17.41 26.73
C PHE A 12 7.13 -17.20 25.22
N LEU A 13 8.27 -16.92 24.58
CA LEU A 13 8.34 -16.70 23.13
C LEU A 13 7.96 -17.93 22.29
N LYS A 14 8.27 -19.13 22.80
CA LYS A 14 7.95 -20.40 22.13
C LYS A 14 6.46 -20.70 22.19
N ASN A 15 5.83 -20.46 23.34
CA ASN A 15 4.44 -20.83 23.58
C ASN A 15 3.41 -19.77 23.10
N LYS A 16 3.85 -18.55 22.83
CA LYS A 16 3.00 -17.49 22.27
C LYS A 16 3.24 -17.32 20.77
N ASN A 17 2.19 -17.47 19.98
CA ASN A 17 2.25 -17.22 18.54
C ASN A 17 2.28 -15.71 18.24
N LEU A 18 3.43 -15.08 18.50
CA LEU A 18 3.63 -13.65 18.34
C LEU A 18 4.21 -13.32 16.98
N SER A 19 3.82 -12.16 16.41
CA SER A 19 4.51 -11.61 15.24
C SER A 19 5.94 -11.19 15.60
N ASP A 20 6.85 -11.17 14.61
CA ASP A 20 8.25 -10.74 14.83
C ASP A 20 8.34 -9.32 15.40
N SER A 21 7.43 -8.41 14.99
CA SER A 21 7.37 -7.05 15.53
C SER A 21 6.96 -7.06 17.01
N THR A 22 5.97 -7.86 17.38
CA THR A 22 5.54 -7.99 18.77
C THR A 22 6.64 -8.60 19.64
N ARG A 23 7.32 -9.63 19.13
CA ARG A 23 8.48 -10.23 19.82
C ARG A 23 9.57 -9.20 20.11
N LYS A 24 9.93 -8.40 19.10
CA LYS A 24 10.93 -7.33 19.24
C LYS A 24 10.52 -6.30 20.29
N ASN A 25 9.25 -5.87 20.29
CA ASN A 25 8.76 -4.91 21.26
C ASN A 25 8.80 -5.46 22.68
N TYR A 26 8.37 -6.70 22.88
CA TYR A 26 8.41 -7.35 24.20
C TYR A 26 9.84 -7.54 24.68
N THR A 27 10.72 -8.03 23.82
CA THR A 27 12.14 -8.17 24.14
C THR A 27 12.76 -6.84 24.53
N PHE A 28 12.49 -5.78 23.74
CA PHE A 28 13.04 -4.46 23.99
C PHE A 28 12.55 -3.86 25.32
N ALA A 29 11.24 -3.91 25.58
CA ALA A 29 10.66 -3.33 26.78
C ALA A 29 11.17 -4.04 28.06
N LEU A 30 11.21 -5.38 28.03
CA LEU A 30 11.63 -6.19 29.16
C LEU A 30 13.15 -6.09 29.41
N ASP A 31 13.98 -6.12 28.36
CA ASP A 31 15.43 -5.94 28.47
C ASP A 31 15.78 -4.57 29.06
N LYS A 32 15.06 -3.52 28.66
CA LYS A 32 15.20 -2.16 29.22
C LYS A 32 14.81 -2.10 30.68
N PHE A 33 13.71 -2.72 31.06
CA PHE A 33 13.20 -2.76 32.42
C PHE A 33 14.17 -3.50 33.35
N CYS A 34 14.56 -4.72 32.98
CA CYS A 34 15.51 -5.51 33.75
C CYS A 34 16.90 -4.84 33.87
N THR A 35 17.35 -4.19 32.77
CA THR A 35 18.63 -3.44 32.80
C THR A 35 18.55 -2.23 33.72
N TYR A 36 17.44 -1.51 33.79
CA TYR A 36 17.27 -0.36 34.65
C TYR A 36 17.35 -0.73 36.12
N PHE A 37 16.71 -1.84 36.52
CA PHE A 37 16.76 -2.35 37.90
C PHE A 37 17.96 -3.26 38.20
N ASN A 38 18.84 -3.47 37.24
CA ASN A 38 19.98 -4.37 37.32
C ASN A 38 19.61 -5.78 37.87
N ILE A 39 18.49 -6.33 37.37
CA ILE A 39 17.95 -7.63 37.76
C ILE A 39 17.86 -8.57 36.56
N GLU A 40 18.20 -9.86 36.73
CA GLU A 40 17.92 -10.85 35.68
C GLU A 40 16.43 -11.22 35.68
N PHE A 41 15.90 -11.62 34.52
CA PHE A 41 14.45 -11.81 34.41
C PHE A 41 13.92 -12.96 35.26
N HIS A 42 14.65 -14.07 35.36
CA HIS A 42 14.27 -15.21 36.22
C HIS A 42 14.24 -14.82 37.71
N ASP A 43 15.19 -13.98 38.18
CA ASP A 43 15.20 -13.49 39.56
C ASP A 43 14.01 -12.57 39.82
N LEU A 44 13.68 -11.71 38.84
CA LEU A 44 12.50 -10.86 38.93
C LEU A 44 11.21 -11.69 39.06
N VAL A 45 11.05 -12.72 38.22
CA VAL A 45 9.86 -13.59 38.26
C VAL A 45 9.80 -14.35 39.60
N HIS A 46 10.91 -14.88 40.07
CA HIS A 46 10.97 -15.60 41.34
C HIS A 46 10.59 -14.69 42.54
N MET A 47 11.22 -13.54 42.62
CA MET A 47 10.94 -12.55 43.66
C MET A 47 9.46 -12.14 43.70
N LEU A 48 8.88 -11.82 42.51
CA LEU A 48 7.48 -11.41 42.40
C LEU A 48 6.52 -12.58 42.69
N HIS A 49 6.92 -13.81 42.41
CA HIS A 49 6.12 -15.00 42.70
C HIS A 49 6.05 -15.27 44.20
N GLU A 50 7.17 -15.14 44.93
CA GLU A 50 7.22 -15.29 46.39
C GLU A 50 6.39 -14.21 47.10
N GLU A 51 6.36 -12.98 46.55
CA GLU A 51 5.61 -11.88 47.15
C GLU A 51 4.08 -12.06 47.09
N GLN A 52 3.55 -12.86 46.15
CA GLN A 52 2.10 -12.99 45.89
C GLN A 52 1.33 -13.80 46.96
N TYR A 53 2.04 -14.41 47.88
CA TYR A 53 1.41 -15.20 48.93
C TYR A 53 1.07 -14.33 50.15
N ASP A 54 -0.10 -14.61 50.73
CA ASP A 54 -0.48 -13.99 52.00
C ASP A 54 0.56 -14.30 53.07
N LYS A 55 1.00 -13.29 53.81
CA LYS A 55 1.98 -13.43 54.87
C LYS A 55 1.29 -13.54 56.22
N ILE A 56 1.81 -14.41 57.08
CA ILE A 56 1.33 -14.57 58.46
C ILE A 56 2.39 -13.85 59.34
N GLU A 57 1.97 -12.76 59.99
CA GLU A 57 2.79 -12.07 61.01
C GLU A 57 2.08 -12.16 62.37
N GLY A 58 2.58 -13.01 63.23
CA GLY A 58 1.93 -13.35 64.48
C GLY A 58 0.54 -13.96 64.27
N ASN A 59 -0.50 -13.33 64.82
CA ASN A 59 -1.89 -13.79 64.64
C ASN A 59 -2.62 -13.04 63.51
N ARG A 60 -1.92 -12.34 62.63
CA ARG A 60 -2.57 -11.57 61.53
C ARG A 60 -2.15 -12.13 60.17
N ILE A 61 -3.15 -12.24 59.28
CA ILE A 61 -2.96 -12.58 57.88
C ILE A 61 -2.88 -11.25 57.12
N ILE A 62 -1.75 -10.96 56.54
CA ILE A 62 -1.54 -9.81 55.61
C ILE A 62 -1.80 -10.33 54.21
N LYS A 63 -2.93 -9.92 53.66
CA LYS A 63 -3.34 -10.26 52.30
C LYS A 63 -2.45 -9.53 51.29
N PHE A 64 -2.09 -10.24 50.23
CA PHE A 64 -1.38 -9.63 49.10
C PHE A 64 -2.29 -8.62 48.40
N ASP A 65 -1.78 -7.41 48.18
CA ASP A 65 -2.43 -6.37 47.36
C ASP A 65 -1.44 -5.91 46.28
N VAL A 66 -1.78 -6.20 45.02
CA VAL A 66 -0.97 -5.83 43.86
C VAL A 66 -0.66 -4.33 43.78
N LYS A 67 -1.52 -3.49 44.34
CA LYS A 67 -1.32 -2.03 44.36
C LYS A 67 -0.07 -1.61 45.15
N TYR A 68 0.28 -2.37 46.19
CA TYR A 68 1.41 -2.07 47.06
C TYR A 68 2.59 -3.01 46.81
N SER A 69 2.49 -3.88 45.79
CA SER A 69 3.50 -4.87 45.45
C SER A 69 4.80 -4.24 44.92
N THR A 70 5.87 -5.02 44.96
CA THR A 70 7.20 -4.64 44.46
C THR A 70 7.10 -4.27 42.96
N ILE A 71 6.32 -5.00 42.15
CA ILE A 71 6.17 -4.66 40.73
C ILE A 71 5.45 -3.33 40.52
N ALA A 72 4.46 -2.97 41.38
CA ALA A 72 3.80 -1.67 41.31
C ALA A 72 4.78 -0.52 41.57
N LYS A 73 5.63 -0.65 42.60
CA LYS A 73 6.69 0.33 42.94
C LYS A 73 7.71 0.45 41.81
N MET A 74 8.22 -0.68 41.29
CA MET A 74 9.16 -0.71 40.17
C MET A 74 8.58 -0.06 38.91
N GLN A 75 7.29 -0.28 38.60
CA GLN A 75 6.67 0.34 37.44
C GLN A 75 6.53 1.86 37.62
N THR A 76 6.17 2.34 38.81
CA THR A 76 6.11 3.77 39.12
C THR A 76 7.47 4.45 38.92
N GLU A 77 8.53 3.90 39.50
CA GLU A 77 9.88 4.41 39.34
C GLU A 77 10.37 4.38 37.88
N TYR A 78 10.03 3.31 37.15
CA TYR A 78 10.38 3.20 35.75
C TYR A 78 9.64 4.20 34.85
N ILE A 79 8.39 4.53 35.17
CA ILE A 79 7.61 5.59 34.51
C ILE A 79 8.32 6.93 34.67
N GLU A 80 8.64 7.32 35.90
CA GLU A 80 9.34 8.57 36.20
C GLU A 80 10.69 8.65 35.47
N HIS A 81 11.46 7.55 35.47
CA HIS A 81 12.70 7.47 34.73
C HIS A 81 12.52 7.71 33.23
N LEU A 82 11.50 7.10 32.60
CA LEU A 82 11.24 7.28 31.18
C LEU A 82 10.71 8.67 30.85
N GLN A 83 9.90 9.27 31.74
CA GLN A 83 9.43 10.64 31.60
C GLN A 83 10.58 11.65 31.69
N ASN A 84 11.48 11.48 32.64
CA ASN A 84 12.68 12.31 32.79
C ASN A 84 13.63 12.20 31.59
N LYS A 85 13.59 11.08 30.85
CA LYS A 85 14.29 10.91 29.55
C LYS A 85 13.53 11.51 28.35
N GLY A 86 12.40 12.16 28.56
CA GLY A 86 11.59 12.76 27.50
C GLY A 86 10.82 11.76 26.63
N ASN A 87 10.56 10.55 27.12
CA ASN A 87 9.74 9.60 26.38
C ASN A 87 8.26 10.02 26.39
N LEU A 88 7.58 9.81 25.27
CA LEU A 88 6.14 10.05 25.19
C LEU A 88 5.36 9.07 26.07
N ASN A 89 4.35 9.53 26.78
CA ASN A 89 3.53 8.72 27.68
C ASN A 89 2.93 7.50 26.98
N ARG A 90 2.51 7.62 25.70
CA ARG A 90 2.05 6.49 24.89
C ARG A 90 3.12 5.40 24.70
N SER A 91 4.39 5.79 24.58
CA SER A 91 5.50 4.82 24.49
C SER A 91 5.74 4.13 25.81
N ILE A 92 5.64 4.87 26.93
CA ILE A 92 5.75 4.34 28.30
C ILE A 92 4.66 3.28 28.53
N ILE A 93 3.40 3.61 28.24
CA ILE A 93 2.28 2.65 28.33
C ILE A 93 2.53 1.40 27.48
N SER A 94 3.07 1.56 26.26
CA SER A 94 3.41 0.40 25.39
C SER A 94 4.49 -0.50 26.03
N HIS A 95 5.47 0.07 26.73
CA HIS A 95 6.45 -0.70 27.48
C HIS A 95 5.79 -1.49 28.61
N LEU A 96 4.94 -0.83 29.42
CA LEU A 96 4.23 -1.48 30.53
C LEU A 96 3.30 -2.58 30.06
N ILE A 97 2.56 -2.37 28.95
CA ILE A 97 1.74 -3.43 28.32
C ILE A 97 2.61 -4.65 28.00
N SER A 98 3.79 -4.42 27.42
CA SER A 98 4.69 -5.50 27.03
C SER A 98 5.22 -6.26 28.25
N ILE A 99 5.65 -5.55 29.30
CA ILE A 99 6.13 -6.10 30.56
C ILE A 99 5.01 -6.90 31.24
N ASN A 100 3.84 -6.28 31.42
CA ASN A 100 2.69 -6.91 32.07
C ASN A 100 2.22 -8.20 31.33
N ALA A 101 2.28 -8.20 30.00
CA ALA A 101 1.90 -9.39 29.22
C ALA A 101 2.85 -10.56 29.47
N VAL A 102 4.15 -10.32 29.65
CA VAL A 102 5.13 -11.36 29.96
C VAL A 102 4.99 -11.83 31.41
N LEU A 103 4.87 -10.90 32.36
CA LEU A 103 4.68 -11.25 33.77
C LEU A 103 3.40 -12.05 34.01
N LYS A 104 2.27 -11.64 33.41
CA LYS A 104 1.00 -12.39 33.46
C LYS A 104 1.09 -13.80 32.90
N TYR A 105 1.91 -14.02 31.86
CA TYR A 105 2.17 -15.37 31.35
C TYR A 105 2.83 -16.28 32.40
N HIS A 106 3.62 -15.71 33.29
CA HIS A 106 4.25 -16.42 34.42
C HIS A 106 3.43 -16.36 35.71
N ASN A 107 2.09 -16.11 35.58
CA ASN A 107 1.15 -16.02 36.69
C ASN A 107 1.47 -14.94 37.73
N ILE A 108 2.18 -13.88 37.32
CA ILE A 108 2.42 -12.72 38.18
C ILE A 108 1.26 -11.73 38.02
N GLN A 109 0.67 -11.36 39.16
CA GLN A 109 -0.32 -10.27 39.19
C GLN A 109 0.37 -8.94 38.94
N THR A 110 -0.21 -8.13 38.06
CA THR A 110 0.35 -6.84 37.67
C THR A 110 -0.65 -5.70 37.94
N PRO A 111 -0.16 -4.50 38.32
CA PRO A 111 -1.04 -3.38 38.58
C PRO A 111 -1.78 -2.96 37.29
N LYS A 112 -2.89 -2.22 37.46
CA LYS A 112 -3.55 -1.56 36.36
C LYS A 112 -2.58 -0.56 35.71
N LEU A 113 -2.70 -0.43 34.40
CA LEU A 113 -1.93 0.57 33.67
C LEU A 113 -2.33 1.98 34.19
N PRO A 114 -1.35 2.88 34.42
CA PRO A 114 -1.64 4.24 34.83
C PRO A 114 -2.34 5.00 33.72
N ASP A 115 -3.21 5.90 34.09
CA ASP A 115 -3.80 6.89 33.20
C ASP A 115 -2.81 8.08 33.08
N LEU A 116 -2.01 8.07 32.04
CA LEU A 116 -1.03 9.13 31.77
C LEU A 116 -1.62 10.06 30.71
N GLU A 117 -1.61 11.37 31.00
CA GLU A 117 -2.06 12.38 30.05
C GLU A 117 -1.37 12.22 28.69
N ASN A 118 -2.15 12.42 27.62
CA ASN A 118 -1.63 12.29 26.27
C ASN A 118 -0.84 13.54 25.88
N ASN A 119 0.48 13.47 26.03
CA ASN A 119 1.42 14.53 25.62
C ASN A 119 1.83 14.45 24.16
N SER A 120 0.96 13.92 23.27
CA SER A 120 1.23 13.87 21.84
C SER A 120 1.19 15.29 21.25
N LYS A 121 2.19 15.63 20.42
CA LYS A 121 2.15 16.83 19.59
C LYS A 121 0.88 16.85 18.73
N LYS A 122 0.30 18.04 18.50
CA LYS A 122 -0.70 18.25 17.44
C LYS A 122 -0.17 17.58 16.17
N TRP A 123 -0.96 16.72 15.57
CA TRP A 123 -0.51 16.05 14.35
C TRP A 123 -1.04 16.79 13.12
N TYR A 124 -0.15 16.98 12.18
CA TYR A 124 -0.40 17.64 10.94
C TYR A 124 -0.98 16.65 9.92
N LEU A 125 -2.11 16.96 9.30
CA LEU A 125 -2.63 16.23 8.15
C LEU A 125 -1.96 16.79 6.89
N LEU A 126 -1.32 15.92 6.10
CA LEU A 126 -0.68 16.30 4.84
C LEU A 126 -1.72 16.90 3.88
N THR A 127 -1.40 18.05 3.28
CA THR A 127 -2.22 18.64 2.21
C THR A 127 -1.90 18.03 0.85
N LYS A 128 -2.75 18.29 -0.15
CA LYS A 128 -2.47 17.88 -1.54
C LYS A 128 -1.17 18.49 -2.06
N GLU A 129 -0.88 19.74 -1.72
CA GLU A 129 0.33 20.46 -2.11
C GLU A 129 1.59 19.82 -1.51
N ASP A 130 1.55 19.44 -0.23
CA ASP A 130 2.64 18.72 0.44
C ASP A 130 2.98 17.40 -0.27
N ILE A 131 1.93 16.64 -0.59
CA ILE A 131 2.07 15.34 -1.25
C ILE A 131 2.58 15.53 -2.68
N LYS A 132 1.99 16.49 -3.42
CA LYS A 132 2.41 16.83 -4.78
C LYS A 132 3.88 17.23 -4.83
N TYR A 133 4.32 18.12 -3.96
CA TYR A 133 5.74 18.47 -3.85
C TYR A 133 6.64 17.25 -3.65
N CYS A 134 6.22 16.33 -2.77
CA CYS A 134 6.97 15.10 -2.54
C CYS A 134 7.01 14.18 -3.76
N ILE A 135 5.93 14.10 -4.53
CA ILE A 135 5.86 13.34 -5.78
C ILE A 135 6.78 13.97 -6.83
N ASP A 136 6.59 15.26 -7.11
CA ASP A 136 7.29 15.98 -8.18
C ASP A 136 8.81 15.94 -8.03
N THR A 137 9.28 16.04 -6.79
CA THR A 137 10.72 16.06 -6.46
C THR A 137 11.33 14.67 -6.19
N SER A 138 10.67 13.58 -6.64
CA SER A 138 11.12 12.20 -6.39
C SER A 138 11.46 11.43 -7.68
N TYR A 139 12.30 10.39 -7.55
CA TYR A 139 12.52 9.41 -8.63
C TYR A 139 11.26 8.61 -8.89
N ILE A 140 11.12 8.11 -10.13
CA ILE A 140 9.89 7.46 -10.62
C ILE A 140 9.37 6.35 -9.70
N GLN A 141 10.21 5.49 -9.14
CA GLN A 141 9.77 4.43 -8.23
C GLN A 141 9.11 4.99 -6.96
N TYR A 142 9.62 6.10 -6.44
CA TYR A 142 9.02 6.74 -5.25
C TYR A 142 7.78 7.55 -5.61
N LYS A 143 7.70 8.14 -6.81
CA LYS A 143 6.46 8.72 -7.33
C LYS A 143 5.35 7.67 -7.34
N ALA A 144 5.61 6.50 -7.93
CA ALA A 144 4.67 5.37 -7.97
C ALA A 144 4.27 4.87 -6.57
N ILE A 145 5.22 4.79 -5.62
CA ILE A 145 4.92 4.38 -4.24
C ILE A 145 4.04 5.42 -3.53
N TYR A 146 4.37 6.71 -3.65
CA TYR A 146 3.67 7.78 -2.94
C TYR A 146 2.23 7.91 -3.45
N THR A 147 2.04 7.93 -4.76
CA THR A 147 0.71 7.99 -5.38
C THR A 147 -0.13 6.76 -5.07
N LEU A 148 0.47 5.57 -5.10
CA LEU A 148 -0.24 4.33 -4.75
C LEU A 148 -0.68 4.34 -3.28
N ILE A 149 0.18 4.74 -2.34
CA ILE A 149 -0.21 4.82 -0.92
C ILE A 149 -1.26 5.91 -0.71
N ALA A 150 -1.11 7.08 -1.32
CA ALA A 150 -2.05 8.19 -1.18
C ALA A 150 -3.43 7.85 -1.75
N SER A 151 -3.50 7.04 -2.80
CA SER A 151 -4.75 6.66 -3.46
C SER A 151 -5.40 5.37 -2.92
N THR A 152 -4.65 4.50 -2.22
CA THR A 152 -5.17 3.22 -1.71
C THR A 152 -5.16 3.10 -0.20
N GLY A 153 -4.43 3.96 0.49
CA GLY A 153 -4.20 3.84 1.91
C GLY A 153 -3.45 2.56 2.33
N MET A 154 -2.84 1.81 1.41
CA MET A 154 -2.13 0.56 1.72
C MET A 154 -1.04 0.76 2.77
N ARG A 155 -0.89 -0.22 3.67
CA ARG A 155 0.16 -0.17 4.68
C ARG A 155 1.54 -0.41 4.08
N ARG A 156 2.58 0.20 4.65
CA ARG A 156 3.98 0.02 4.21
C ARG A 156 4.38 -1.45 4.03
N THR A 157 3.94 -2.31 4.94
CA THR A 157 4.25 -3.76 4.91
C THR A 157 3.59 -4.49 3.77
N ASP A 158 2.46 -3.99 3.29
CA ASP A 158 1.72 -4.57 2.18
C ASP A 158 2.32 -4.09 0.85
N ILE A 159 2.60 -2.80 0.72
CA ILE A 159 3.25 -2.18 -0.47
C ILE A 159 4.54 -2.90 -0.88
N VAL A 160 5.43 -3.22 0.05
CA VAL A 160 6.72 -3.86 -0.29
C VAL A 160 6.58 -5.32 -0.73
N LYS A 161 5.41 -5.92 -0.59
CA LYS A 161 5.13 -7.30 -0.97
C LYS A 161 4.37 -7.45 -2.28
N ILE A 162 3.91 -6.35 -2.86
CA ILE A 162 3.21 -6.37 -4.14
C ILE A 162 4.16 -6.88 -5.23
N LYS A 163 3.66 -7.80 -6.04
CA LYS A 163 4.34 -8.33 -7.22
C LYS A 163 3.88 -7.62 -8.49
N ILE A 164 4.65 -7.73 -9.56
CA ILE A 164 4.26 -7.20 -10.87
C ILE A 164 2.93 -7.82 -11.32
N GLY A 165 2.77 -9.14 -11.15
CA GLY A 165 1.54 -9.84 -11.48
C GLY A 165 0.31 -9.38 -10.70
N ASP A 166 0.48 -8.88 -9.46
CA ASP A 166 -0.63 -8.32 -8.70
C ASP A 166 -1.14 -7.01 -9.33
N PHE A 167 -0.23 -6.19 -9.87
CA PHE A 167 -0.61 -4.97 -10.59
C PHE A 167 -1.28 -5.27 -11.93
N ILE A 168 -0.76 -6.23 -12.69
CA ILE A 168 -1.37 -6.68 -13.95
C ILE A 168 -2.81 -7.18 -13.70
N LYS A 169 -3.01 -8.00 -12.66
CA LYS A 169 -4.35 -8.45 -12.24
C LYS A 169 -5.25 -7.29 -11.80
N ALA A 170 -4.70 -6.34 -11.04
CA ALA A 170 -5.49 -5.20 -10.56
C ALA A 170 -6.02 -4.33 -11.70
N THR A 171 -5.35 -4.30 -12.84
CA THR A 171 -5.71 -3.50 -14.03
C THR A 171 -6.36 -4.31 -15.15
N GLN A 172 -6.68 -5.59 -14.94
CA GLN A 172 -7.22 -6.50 -15.96
C GLN A 172 -8.56 -6.06 -16.59
N ASP A 173 -9.28 -5.10 -16.00
CA ASP A 173 -10.48 -4.52 -16.61
C ASP A 173 -10.18 -3.73 -17.89
N TYR A 174 -8.92 -3.38 -18.15
CA TYR A 174 -8.46 -2.53 -19.26
C TYR A 174 -7.68 -3.30 -20.33
N HIS A 175 -7.31 -4.57 -20.08
CA HIS A 175 -6.47 -5.37 -20.98
C HIS A 175 -6.57 -6.86 -20.66
N ASN A 176 -6.06 -7.69 -21.60
CA ASN A 176 -6.00 -9.15 -21.46
C ASN A 176 -4.54 -9.67 -21.46
N TYR A 177 -3.57 -8.85 -21.10
CA TYR A 177 -2.16 -9.27 -21.10
C TYR A 177 -1.86 -10.23 -19.95
N HIS A 178 -1.18 -11.32 -20.27
CA HIS A 178 -0.69 -12.32 -19.31
C HIS A 178 0.84 -12.38 -19.27
N ASP A 179 1.51 -11.85 -20.27
CA ASP A 179 2.96 -11.70 -20.34
C ASP A 179 3.39 -10.34 -19.80
N VAL A 180 4.43 -10.31 -18.95
CA VAL A 180 4.90 -9.09 -18.29
C VAL A 180 5.52 -8.12 -19.29
N LYS A 181 6.25 -8.62 -20.29
CA LYS A 181 6.88 -7.77 -21.31
C LYS A 181 5.82 -7.14 -22.20
N GLU A 182 4.88 -7.93 -22.67
CA GLU A 182 3.76 -7.47 -23.50
C GLU A 182 2.96 -6.37 -22.74
N PHE A 183 2.65 -6.61 -21.46
CA PHE A 183 1.99 -5.61 -20.62
C PHE A 183 2.80 -4.32 -20.50
N ILE A 184 4.10 -4.39 -20.22
CA ILE A 184 4.95 -3.20 -20.07
C ILE A 184 5.00 -2.38 -21.37
N ASP A 185 5.10 -3.06 -22.51
CA ASP A 185 5.20 -2.41 -23.82
C ASP A 185 3.87 -1.74 -24.24
N HIS A 186 2.75 -2.39 -23.98
CA HIS A 186 1.43 -2.01 -24.54
C HIS A 186 0.36 -1.60 -23.53
N ALA A 187 0.69 -1.57 -22.22
CA ALA A 187 -0.29 -1.21 -21.20
C ALA A 187 -1.00 0.11 -21.51
N PRO A 188 -2.35 0.15 -21.45
CA PRO A 188 -3.13 1.35 -21.64
C PRO A 188 -2.76 2.44 -20.63
N LYS A 189 -3.03 3.70 -20.99
CA LYS A 189 -2.90 4.82 -20.06
C LYS A 189 -4.16 4.96 -19.20
N ASN A 190 -4.02 5.62 -18.09
CA ASN A 190 -5.12 6.05 -17.22
C ASN A 190 -5.97 4.89 -16.67
N MET A 191 -5.37 3.72 -16.45
CA MET A 191 -6.04 2.58 -15.84
C MET A 191 -6.27 2.81 -14.34
N ILE A 192 -7.43 2.41 -13.85
CA ILE A 192 -7.74 2.31 -12.43
C ILE A 192 -7.50 0.87 -12.00
N GLY A 193 -6.56 0.63 -11.10
CA GLY A 193 -6.32 -0.71 -10.57
C GLY A 193 -7.30 -1.03 -9.45
N PHE A 194 -7.94 -2.20 -9.50
CA PHE A 194 -8.77 -2.73 -8.43
C PHE A 194 -8.00 -3.79 -7.64
N TRP A 195 -7.75 -3.53 -6.35
CA TRP A 195 -6.96 -4.37 -5.46
C TRP A 195 -7.86 -5.12 -4.48
N SER A 196 -7.68 -6.43 -4.38
CA SER A 196 -8.36 -7.28 -3.43
C SER A 196 -7.35 -8.18 -2.73
N PHE A 197 -7.11 -7.96 -1.43
CA PHE A 197 -6.09 -8.67 -0.67
C PHE A 197 -6.39 -8.71 0.83
N TYR A 198 -5.65 -9.55 1.56
CA TYR A 198 -5.70 -9.62 3.02
C TYR A 198 -4.47 -8.92 3.61
N PRO A 199 -4.63 -7.72 4.25
CA PRO A 199 -3.51 -6.98 4.80
C PRO A 199 -2.77 -7.78 5.87
N GLN A 200 -1.44 -7.70 5.89
CA GLN A 200 -0.58 -8.47 6.80
C GLN A 200 -1.00 -8.36 8.28
N LYS A 201 -1.36 -7.15 8.72
CA LYS A 201 -1.72 -6.87 10.12
C LYS A 201 -3.05 -7.52 10.52
N THR A 202 -4.00 -7.63 9.60
CA THR A 202 -5.36 -8.11 9.86
C THR A 202 -5.65 -9.48 9.25
N ARG A 203 -4.65 -10.11 8.62
CA ARG A 203 -4.77 -11.40 7.95
C ARG A 203 -5.29 -12.52 8.86
N LYS A 204 -4.86 -12.53 10.13
CA LYS A 204 -5.31 -13.51 11.12
C LYS A 204 -6.80 -13.41 11.43
N ASN A 205 -7.39 -12.24 11.22
CA ASN A 205 -8.79 -11.95 11.47
C ASN A 205 -9.65 -12.06 10.20
N ASN A 206 -9.08 -12.55 9.10
CA ASN A 206 -9.76 -12.70 7.81
C ASN A 206 -10.38 -11.40 7.26
N ILE A 207 -9.81 -10.23 7.61
CA ILE A 207 -10.31 -8.94 7.14
C ILE A 207 -9.72 -8.68 5.76
N GLN A 208 -10.59 -8.64 4.73
CA GLN A 208 -10.23 -8.33 3.36
C GLN A 208 -10.16 -6.81 3.16
N CYS A 209 -9.24 -6.36 2.34
CA CYS A 209 -9.16 -5.00 1.82
C CYS A 209 -9.50 -5.03 0.33
N LYS A 210 -10.43 -4.16 -0.09
CA LYS A 210 -10.80 -3.97 -1.49
C LYS A 210 -10.79 -2.47 -1.77
N VAL A 211 -9.90 -2.03 -2.66
CA VAL A 211 -9.70 -0.60 -2.93
C VAL A 211 -9.19 -0.41 -4.35
N CYS A 212 -9.49 0.72 -4.97
CA CYS A 212 -8.87 1.11 -6.24
C CYS A 212 -7.66 2.04 -6.00
N ASN A 213 -6.87 2.25 -7.04
CA ASN A 213 -5.91 3.35 -7.12
C ASN A 213 -6.29 4.33 -8.23
N THR A 214 -5.78 5.55 -8.14
CA THR A 214 -5.99 6.56 -9.19
C THR A 214 -5.28 6.20 -10.49
N PRO A 215 -5.76 6.71 -11.65
CA PRO A 215 -5.09 6.55 -12.94
C PRO A 215 -3.63 7.02 -12.92
N GLU A 216 -3.37 8.11 -12.22
CA GLU A 216 -2.03 8.66 -12.01
C GLU A 216 -1.06 7.64 -11.38
N ALA A 217 -1.51 6.92 -10.34
CA ALA A 217 -0.70 5.89 -9.71
C ALA A 217 -0.36 4.76 -10.68
N SER A 218 -1.31 4.32 -11.51
CA SER A 218 -1.07 3.32 -12.55
C SER A 218 -0.07 3.82 -13.59
N ASN A 219 -0.21 5.07 -14.04
CA ASN A 219 0.71 5.68 -15.00
C ASN A 219 2.16 5.71 -14.47
N TYR A 220 2.36 6.13 -13.22
CA TYR A 220 3.69 6.10 -12.60
C TYR A 220 4.24 4.69 -12.43
N ILE A 221 3.41 3.70 -12.11
CA ILE A 221 3.84 2.30 -12.03
C ILE A 221 4.30 1.80 -13.41
N ILE A 222 3.56 2.07 -14.47
CA ILE A 222 3.92 1.67 -15.84
C ILE A 222 5.23 2.35 -16.27
N LEU A 223 5.36 3.66 -16.05
CA LEU A 223 6.59 4.39 -16.35
C LEU A 223 7.80 3.83 -15.60
N MET A 224 7.63 3.50 -14.32
CA MET A 224 8.65 2.85 -13.51
C MET A 224 9.05 1.48 -14.07
N LEU A 225 8.10 0.66 -14.49
CA LEU A 225 8.38 -0.66 -15.07
C LEU A 225 9.11 -0.53 -16.41
N ARG A 226 8.72 0.41 -17.26
CA ARG A 226 9.39 0.72 -18.54
C ARG A 226 10.84 1.18 -18.33
N GLU A 227 11.06 2.09 -17.36
CA GLU A 227 12.43 2.52 -17.01
C GLU A 227 13.26 1.35 -16.49
N ARG A 228 12.69 0.51 -15.61
CA ARG A 228 13.35 -0.68 -15.07
C ARG A 228 13.72 -1.66 -16.17
N GLN A 229 12.82 -1.95 -17.11
CA GLN A 229 13.07 -2.84 -18.24
C GLN A 229 14.19 -2.29 -19.14
N LYS A 230 14.18 -0.98 -19.42
CA LYS A 230 15.24 -0.30 -20.19
C LYS A 230 16.60 -0.43 -19.49
N LEU A 231 16.66 -0.24 -18.18
CA LEU A 231 17.90 -0.38 -17.41
C LEU A 231 18.40 -1.82 -17.35
N LEU A 232 17.51 -2.79 -17.23
CA LEU A 232 17.87 -4.21 -17.28
C LEU A 232 18.40 -4.60 -18.65
N ASN A 233 17.73 -4.24 -19.73
CA ASN A 233 18.19 -4.52 -21.08
C ASN A 233 19.59 -3.95 -21.37
N LYS A 234 19.91 -2.79 -20.78
CA LYS A 234 21.23 -2.14 -20.93
C LYS A 234 22.33 -2.82 -20.10
N ASN A 235 22.04 -3.14 -18.84
CA ASN A 235 23.06 -3.54 -17.86
C ASN A 235 23.10 -5.04 -17.60
N HIS A 236 22.00 -5.74 -17.85
CA HIS A 236 21.78 -7.16 -17.55
C HIS A 236 20.83 -7.76 -18.59
N PRO A 237 21.25 -7.93 -19.87
CA PRO A 237 20.38 -8.32 -20.98
C PRO A 237 19.73 -9.68 -20.81
N ASP A 238 20.33 -10.56 -19.98
CA ASP A 238 19.81 -11.90 -19.69
C ASP A 238 18.73 -11.91 -18.60
N VAL A 239 18.50 -10.76 -17.89
CA VAL A 239 17.55 -10.63 -16.81
C VAL A 239 16.24 -10.02 -17.32
N ARG A 240 15.16 -10.79 -17.25
CA ARG A 240 13.80 -10.32 -17.59
C ARG A 240 12.96 -10.10 -16.35
N LEU A 241 12.01 -9.19 -16.46
CA LEU A 241 10.98 -9.02 -15.44
C LEU A 241 9.96 -10.13 -15.57
N GLU A 242 9.58 -10.69 -14.43
CA GLU A 242 8.68 -11.84 -14.34
C GLU A 242 7.46 -11.50 -13.46
N TRP A 243 6.44 -12.32 -13.56
CA TRP A 243 5.17 -12.18 -12.85
C TRP A 243 5.34 -12.09 -11.34
N ASP A 244 6.21 -12.92 -10.78
CA ASP A 244 6.47 -13.01 -9.35
C ASP A 244 7.52 -12.03 -8.83
N ASP A 245 8.13 -11.22 -9.71
CA ASP A 245 9.07 -10.20 -9.30
C ASP A 245 8.38 -9.10 -8.47
N PRO A 246 9.09 -8.52 -7.50
CA PRO A 246 8.52 -7.45 -6.69
C PRO A 246 8.22 -6.20 -7.53
N LEU A 247 7.02 -5.63 -7.35
CA LEU A 247 6.64 -4.40 -8.02
C LEU A 247 7.58 -3.25 -7.61
N PHE A 248 7.88 -3.12 -6.33
CA PHE A 248 8.82 -2.14 -5.80
C PHE A 248 10.10 -2.83 -5.34
N ALA A 249 11.16 -2.68 -6.11
CA ALA A 249 12.33 -3.52 -6.01
C ALA A 249 13.63 -2.74 -5.76
N ASN A 250 14.62 -3.46 -5.24
CA ASN A 250 15.95 -2.92 -5.03
C ASN A 250 16.79 -3.01 -6.31
N LYS A 251 17.18 -1.86 -6.87
CA LYS A 251 18.00 -1.76 -8.09
C LYS A 251 19.36 -2.46 -7.98
N TYR A 252 19.97 -2.46 -6.79
CA TYR A 252 21.27 -3.09 -6.53
C TYR A 252 21.23 -4.61 -6.49
N LYS A 253 20.01 -5.21 -6.50
CA LYS A 253 19.78 -6.65 -6.54
C LYS A 253 19.07 -7.06 -7.84
N GLN A 254 19.41 -6.39 -8.95
CA GLN A 254 18.84 -6.63 -10.28
C GLN A 254 17.31 -6.65 -10.28
N TYR A 255 16.69 -5.87 -9.39
CA TYR A 255 15.24 -5.81 -9.19
C TYR A 255 14.55 -7.13 -8.80
N LYS A 256 15.30 -8.19 -8.45
CA LYS A 256 14.76 -9.50 -8.02
C LYS A 256 14.44 -9.55 -6.50
N LYS A 257 14.80 -8.53 -5.72
CA LYS A 257 14.47 -8.43 -4.30
C LYS A 257 13.62 -7.20 -4.01
N PRO A 258 12.58 -7.32 -3.17
CA PRO A 258 11.74 -6.19 -2.80
C PRO A 258 12.53 -5.13 -2.02
N LEU A 259 12.01 -3.91 -2.00
CA LEU A 259 12.44 -2.89 -1.04
C LEU A 259 12.19 -3.39 0.38
N SER A 260 13.16 -3.18 1.28
CA SER A 260 12.92 -3.47 2.69
C SER A 260 12.02 -2.40 3.32
N PRO A 261 11.18 -2.74 4.31
CA PRO A 261 10.41 -1.74 5.06
C PRO A 261 11.30 -0.67 5.71
N ALA A 262 12.53 -1.00 6.07
CA ALA A 262 13.49 -0.06 6.64
C ALA A 262 14.01 0.93 5.59
N SER A 263 14.40 0.45 4.40
CA SER A 263 14.86 1.34 3.30
C SER A 263 13.74 2.28 2.85
N LEU A 264 12.50 1.79 2.79
CA LEU A 264 11.35 2.62 2.48
C LEU A 264 11.14 3.71 3.55
N SER A 265 11.21 3.35 4.85
CA SER A 265 11.12 4.34 5.94
C SER A 265 12.21 5.40 5.85
N THR A 266 13.46 5.00 5.54
CA THR A 266 14.57 5.94 5.37
C THR A 266 14.31 6.92 4.21
N ALA A 267 13.76 6.44 3.09
CA ALA A 267 13.39 7.30 1.96
C ALA A 267 12.31 8.32 2.34
N PHE A 268 11.26 7.88 3.03
CA PHE A 268 10.22 8.77 3.54
C PHE A 268 10.77 9.81 4.52
N HIS A 269 11.63 9.39 5.46
CA HIS A 269 12.23 10.33 6.42
C HIS A 269 13.08 11.40 5.72
N LYS A 270 13.91 11.01 4.73
CA LYS A 270 14.68 11.97 3.94
C LYS A 270 13.76 12.93 3.17
N LYS A 271 12.64 12.44 2.64
CA LYS A 271 11.66 13.27 1.94
C LYS A 271 10.95 14.21 2.90
N SER A 272 10.55 13.75 4.09
CA SER A 272 9.94 14.57 5.13
C SER A 272 10.82 15.76 5.53
N LYS A 273 12.13 15.54 5.71
CA LYS A 273 13.08 16.63 5.99
C LYS A 273 13.12 17.69 4.87
N LYS A 274 13.04 17.26 3.61
CA LYS A 274 12.99 18.18 2.47
C LYS A 274 11.69 18.97 2.43
N LEU A 275 10.56 18.32 2.70
CA LEU A 275 9.26 18.97 2.77
C LEU A 275 9.22 20.03 3.88
N ILE A 276 9.71 19.72 5.08
CA ILE A 276 9.79 20.67 6.19
C ILE A 276 10.60 21.91 5.78
N LYS A 277 11.76 21.68 5.13
CA LYS A 277 12.60 22.79 4.66
C LYS A 277 11.89 23.67 3.63
N GLU A 278 11.20 23.05 2.67
CA GLU A 278 10.44 23.76 1.64
C GLU A 278 9.27 24.55 2.26
N ARG A 279 8.51 23.94 3.16
CA ARG A 279 7.43 24.62 3.85
C ARG A 279 7.94 25.87 4.61
N LYS A 280 9.03 25.73 5.36
CA LYS A 280 9.65 26.86 6.08
C LYS A 280 10.05 27.99 5.11
N ARG A 281 10.57 27.63 3.91
CA ARG A 281 10.91 28.60 2.86
C ARG A 281 9.65 29.32 2.34
N VAL A 282 8.60 28.58 2.04
CA VAL A 282 7.32 29.15 1.54
C VAL A 282 6.66 30.04 2.59
N LEU A 283 6.66 29.63 3.85
CA LEU A 283 6.11 30.46 4.93
C LEU A 283 6.90 31.74 5.14
N ALA A 284 8.23 31.68 5.07
CA ALA A 284 9.08 32.86 5.16
C ALA A 284 8.86 33.85 3.99
N ASP A 285 8.68 33.32 2.77
CA ASP A 285 8.36 34.15 1.59
C ASP A 285 6.99 34.83 1.74
N LYS A 286 5.96 34.14 2.23
CA LYS A 286 4.64 34.72 2.51
C LYS A 286 4.68 35.78 3.59
N TYR A 287 5.44 35.55 4.66
CA TYR A 287 5.64 36.52 5.73
C TYR A 287 6.33 37.77 5.22
N THR A 288 7.40 37.63 4.43
CA THR A 288 8.13 38.78 3.85
C THR A 288 7.27 39.60 2.87
N LYS A 289 6.30 38.96 2.21
CA LYS A 289 5.33 39.64 1.33
C LYS A 289 4.16 40.28 2.06
N GLY A 290 4.10 40.13 3.39
CA GLY A 290 2.99 40.64 4.19
C GLY A 290 1.67 39.86 4.07
N GLU A 291 1.74 38.63 3.52
CA GLU A 291 0.58 37.72 3.37
C GLU A 291 0.24 37.00 4.68
N LEU A 292 1.16 37.00 5.65
CA LEU A 292 0.99 36.43 6.99
C LEU A 292 1.38 37.44 8.06
N SER A 293 0.62 37.51 9.14
CA SER A 293 1.02 38.19 10.36
C SER A 293 2.13 37.38 11.08
N GLU A 294 2.86 38.05 11.99
CA GLU A 294 3.89 37.38 12.79
C GLU A 294 3.33 36.24 13.64
N HIS A 295 2.13 36.41 14.18
CA HIS A 295 1.45 35.40 14.98
C HIS A 295 1.14 34.15 14.13
N GLU A 296 0.50 34.33 12.97
CA GLU A 296 0.17 33.24 12.03
C GLU A 296 1.43 32.52 11.52
N TYR A 297 2.48 33.27 11.20
CA TYR A 297 3.76 32.72 10.79
C TYR A 297 4.35 31.82 11.87
N ASN A 298 4.40 32.25 13.13
CA ASN A 298 4.94 31.47 14.22
C ASN A 298 4.09 30.23 14.53
N GLU A 299 2.76 30.34 14.50
CA GLU A 299 1.84 29.20 14.68
C GLU A 299 2.04 28.14 13.60
N LEU A 300 2.12 28.56 12.32
CA LEU A 300 2.33 27.65 11.20
C LEU A 300 3.72 26.99 11.20
N LEU A 301 4.72 27.63 11.80
CA LEU A 301 6.06 27.03 11.96
C LEU A 301 6.09 25.88 12.97
N GLU A 302 5.20 25.89 13.97
CA GLU A 302 5.08 24.79 14.95
C GLU A 302 4.45 23.55 14.35
N GLU A 303 3.67 23.68 13.28
CA GLU A 303 3.01 22.60 12.57
C GLU A 303 3.95 21.97 11.54
N GLU A 304 4.80 21.05 11.95
CA GLU A 304 5.74 20.38 11.05
C GLU A 304 5.08 19.22 10.30
N PRO A 305 5.08 19.24 8.93
CA PRO A 305 4.56 18.12 8.15
C PRO A 305 5.43 16.89 8.33
N ASN A 306 4.80 15.75 8.57
CA ASN A 306 5.48 14.49 8.72
C ASN A 306 5.12 13.55 7.56
N PHE A 307 5.93 13.54 6.51
CA PHE A 307 5.71 12.72 5.32
C PHE A 307 6.10 11.27 5.57
N THR A 308 5.11 10.43 5.87
CA THR A 308 5.28 9.01 6.16
C THR A 308 4.21 8.16 5.46
N PRO A 309 4.43 6.85 5.25
CA PRO A 309 3.39 5.97 4.72
C PRO A 309 2.10 6.00 5.54
N HIS A 310 2.23 6.16 6.86
CA HIS A 310 1.09 6.23 7.76
C HIS A 310 0.29 7.54 7.57
N ASN A 311 0.96 8.67 7.37
CA ASN A 311 0.27 9.94 7.16
C ASN A 311 -0.33 10.05 5.74
N LEU A 312 0.30 9.44 4.71
CA LEU A 312 -0.36 9.26 3.41
C LEU A 312 -1.63 8.39 3.53
N ARG A 313 -1.58 7.31 4.32
CA ARG A 313 -2.78 6.51 4.60
C ARG A 313 -3.83 7.32 5.37
N LYS A 314 -3.44 8.19 6.32
CA LYS A 314 -4.39 9.09 6.99
C LYS A 314 -5.04 10.06 6.02
N PHE A 315 -4.27 10.61 5.08
CA PHE A 315 -4.78 11.45 4.00
C PHE A 315 -5.87 10.69 3.20
N PHE A 316 -5.57 9.46 2.76
CA PHE A 316 -6.56 8.61 2.08
C PHE A 316 -7.83 8.39 2.92
N ILE A 317 -7.67 7.99 4.20
CA ILE A 317 -8.79 7.69 5.10
C ILE A 317 -9.66 8.94 5.33
N SER A 318 -9.06 10.10 5.59
CA SER A 318 -9.78 11.36 5.77
C SER A 318 -10.54 11.74 4.51
N THR A 319 -9.89 11.68 3.34
CA THR A 319 -10.52 11.95 2.05
C THR A 319 -11.67 10.98 1.75
N ALA A 320 -11.51 9.69 2.05
CA ALA A 320 -12.56 8.69 1.88
C ALA A 320 -13.76 8.97 2.80
N ALA A 321 -13.51 9.30 4.07
CA ALA A 321 -14.57 9.61 5.03
C ALA A 321 -15.36 10.87 4.67
N GLU A 322 -14.71 11.86 4.06
CA GLU A 322 -15.35 13.11 3.61
C GLU A 322 -16.22 12.92 2.35
N ASN A 323 -15.85 11.98 1.46
CA ASN A 323 -16.47 11.86 0.14
C ASN A 323 -17.37 10.60 0.00
N ILE A 324 -17.26 9.62 0.88
CA ILE A 324 -18.05 8.38 0.83
C ILE A 324 -18.96 8.32 2.07
N GLY A 325 -20.28 8.37 1.83
CA GLY A 325 -21.26 8.28 2.91
C GLY A 325 -21.42 6.89 3.55
N ASN A 326 -20.90 5.83 2.91
CA ASN A 326 -21.02 4.46 3.39
C ASN A 326 -19.80 4.02 4.18
N LEU A 327 -19.88 4.06 5.51
CA LEU A 327 -18.79 3.68 6.42
C LEU A 327 -18.29 2.23 6.25
N ARG A 328 -19.15 1.31 5.76
CA ARG A 328 -18.73 -0.08 5.50
C ARG A 328 -17.81 -0.16 4.30
N ILE A 329 -18.09 0.60 3.25
CA ILE A 329 -17.23 0.68 2.06
C ILE A 329 -15.90 1.32 2.45
N CYS A 330 -15.91 2.41 3.24
CA CYS A 330 -14.69 3.01 3.78
C CYS A 330 -13.86 1.98 4.58
N ALA A 331 -14.48 1.27 5.52
CA ALA A 331 -13.79 0.25 6.32
C ALA A 331 -13.19 -0.88 5.46
N LEU A 332 -13.90 -1.31 4.40
CA LEU A 332 -13.41 -2.33 3.46
C LEU A 332 -12.23 -1.81 2.64
N MET A 333 -12.28 -0.57 2.14
CA MET A 333 -11.17 0.08 1.44
C MET A 333 -9.95 0.25 2.34
N GLU A 334 -10.17 0.51 3.62
CA GLU A 334 -9.11 0.66 4.62
C GLU A 334 -8.55 -0.67 5.11
N GLY A 335 -9.22 -1.80 4.87
CA GLY A 335 -8.86 -3.09 5.44
C GLY A 335 -8.98 -3.07 6.98
N HIS A 336 -10.05 -2.46 7.49
CA HIS A 336 -10.47 -2.45 8.88
C HIS A 336 -11.70 -3.35 9.08
N ALA A 337 -11.92 -3.80 10.31
CA ALA A 337 -13.18 -4.46 10.65
C ALA A 337 -14.34 -3.46 10.50
N ALA A 338 -15.44 -3.93 9.93
CA ALA A 338 -16.64 -3.10 9.84
C ALA A 338 -17.11 -2.66 11.24
N PRO A 339 -17.70 -1.46 11.38
CA PRO A 339 -18.13 -0.94 12.68
C PRO A 339 -19.19 -1.82 13.39
N MET A 340 -19.89 -2.68 12.64
CA MET A 340 -20.89 -3.62 13.18
C MET A 340 -20.51 -5.07 12.85
N ASN A 341 -20.17 -5.84 13.88
CA ASN A 341 -19.72 -7.24 13.74
C ASN A 341 -20.81 -8.20 13.17
N ILE A 342 -22.08 -7.89 13.35
CA ILE A 342 -23.19 -8.81 13.04
C ILE A 342 -23.41 -8.95 11.53
N ASP A 343 -23.17 -7.90 10.76
CA ASP A 343 -23.48 -7.85 9.32
C ASP A 343 -22.36 -8.30 8.38
N SER A 344 -21.14 -8.46 8.89
CA SER A 344 -19.97 -8.82 8.04
C SER A 344 -20.11 -10.21 7.41
N HIS A 345 -20.90 -11.11 8.01
CA HIS A 345 -21.14 -12.47 7.51
C HIS A 345 -22.26 -12.55 6.46
N TYR A 346 -23.17 -11.57 6.42
CA TYR A 346 -24.38 -11.61 5.61
C TYR A 346 -24.36 -10.70 4.37
N VAL A 347 -23.53 -9.66 4.35
CA VAL A 347 -23.51 -8.69 3.25
C VAL A 347 -22.18 -8.76 2.50
N LYS A 348 -22.21 -9.38 1.32
CA LYS A 348 -21.12 -9.25 0.33
C LYS A 348 -21.35 -7.99 -0.47
N ILE A 349 -20.45 -7.00 -0.32
CA ILE A 349 -20.45 -5.82 -1.18
C ILE A 349 -19.88 -6.21 -2.54
N ASN A 350 -20.64 -5.91 -3.60
CA ASN A 350 -20.18 -6.14 -4.98
C ASN A 350 -18.98 -5.25 -5.30
N ASP A 351 -18.04 -5.78 -6.07
CA ASP A 351 -16.83 -5.06 -6.47
C ASP A 351 -17.16 -3.82 -7.32
N ASP A 352 -18.21 -3.86 -8.12
CA ASP A 352 -18.66 -2.70 -8.91
C ASP A 352 -19.13 -1.54 -8.03
N VAL A 353 -19.84 -1.85 -6.93
CA VAL A 353 -20.26 -0.82 -5.96
C VAL A 353 -19.03 -0.14 -5.32
N ILE A 354 -17.99 -0.91 -5.04
CA ILE A 354 -16.74 -0.35 -4.50
C ILE A 354 -16.05 0.55 -5.54
N LYS A 355 -16.02 0.11 -6.80
CA LYS A 355 -15.47 0.89 -7.91
C LYS A 355 -16.25 2.20 -8.12
N GLU A 356 -17.58 2.15 -8.11
CA GLU A 356 -18.45 3.32 -8.24
C GLU A 356 -18.24 4.32 -7.08
N GLU A 357 -18.19 3.84 -5.85
CA GLU A 357 -17.91 4.71 -4.69
C GLU A 357 -16.50 5.29 -4.74
N TYR A 358 -15.51 4.51 -5.19
CA TYR A 358 -14.14 5.00 -5.36
C TYR A 358 -14.02 6.07 -6.45
N HIS A 359 -14.92 6.09 -7.44
CA HIS A 359 -14.92 7.12 -8.47
C HIS A 359 -15.01 8.54 -7.87
N LYS A 360 -15.77 8.69 -6.78
CA LYS A 360 -15.89 9.97 -6.04
C LYS A 360 -14.55 10.43 -5.42
N LEU A 361 -13.60 9.50 -5.25
CA LEU A 361 -12.28 9.77 -4.65
C LEU A 361 -11.21 10.11 -5.70
N ILE A 362 -11.45 9.88 -6.99
CA ILE A 362 -10.40 10.04 -8.01
C ILE A 362 -9.89 11.48 -8.04
N GLU A 363 -10.77 12.46 -8.14
CA GLU A 363 -10.39 13.87 -8.17
C GLU A 363 -9.75 14.34 -6.85
N PRO A 364 -10.32 14.08 -5.65
CA PRO A 364 -9.70 14.42 -4.39
C PRO A 364 -8.33 13.77 -4.15
N LEU A 365 -8.10 12.56 -4.67
CA LEU A 365 -6.86 11.80 -4.48
C LEU A 365 -5.85 11.96 -5.64
N SER A 366 -6.20 12.65 -6.72
CA SER A 366 -5.30 12.92 -7.84
C SER A 366 -4.51 14.20 -7.62
N PHE A 367 -3.25 14.23 -8.06
CA PHE A 367 -2.31 15.35 -7.95
C PHE A 367 -2.06 16.02 -9.30
N GLU A 368 -2.48 15.38 -10.40
CA GLU A 368 -2.43 15.88 -11.77
C GLU A 368 -3.83 15.85 -12.39
N ASN A 369 -4.09 16.74 -13.35
CA ASN A 369 -5.33 16.70 -14.12
C ASN A 369 -5.22 15.58 -15.16
N ILE A 370 -5.89 14.45 -14.91
CA ILE A 370 -5.89 13.28 -15.79
C ILE A 370 -7.32 12.95 -16.21
N GLU A 371 -7.52 12.71 -17.52
CA GLU A 371 -8.78 12.13 -18.00
C GLU A 371 -8.99 10.74 -17.44
N VAL A 372 -10.17 10.49 -16.90
CA VAL A 372 -10.51 9.24 -16.21
C VAL A 372 -11.36 8.37 -17.12
N ASN A 373 -10.82 7.21 -17.49
CA ASN A 373 -11.57 6.16 -18.18
C ASN A 373 -12.06 5.13 -17.15
N PHE A 374 -13.23 5.35 -16.59
CA PHE A 374 -13.81 4.43 -15.62
C PHE A 374 -14.58 3.31 -16.32
N ILE A 375 -14.20 2.05 -16.04
CA ILE A 375 -14.84 0.85 -16.61
C ILE A 375 -15.52 0.08 -15.49
N THR A 376 -16.87 0.05 -15.51
CA THR A 376 -17.68 -0.87 -14.69
C THR A 376 -17.84 -2.20 -15.41
N SER A 377 -18.20 -3.28 -14.69
CA SER A 377 -18.51 -4.57 -15.30
C SER A 377 -19.64 -4.50 -16.31
N LYS A 378 -20.61 -3.60 -16.10
CA LYS A 378 -21.68 -3.34 -17.06
C LYS A 378 -21.14 -2.71 -18.34
N LYS A 379 -20.36 -1.65 -18.23
CA LYS A 379 -19.75 -0.95 -19.36
C LYS A 379 -18.76 -1.85 -20.11
N ARG A 380 -18.07 -2.74 -19.40
CA ARG A 380 -17.20 -3.74 -20.02
C ARG A 380 -17.98 -4.71 -20.89
N LYS A 381 -19.13 -5.25 -20.42
CA LYS A 381 -19.99 -6.11 -21.22
C LYS A 381 -20.53 -5.40 -22.46
N GLU A 382 -21.00 -4.17 -22.29
CA GLU A 382 -21.47 -3.34 -23.42
C GLU A 382 -20.36 -3.11 -24.46
N LEU A 383 -19.11 -2.90 -24.02
CA LEU A 383 -17.96 -2.75 -24.92
C LEU A 383 -17.55 -4.10 -25.57
N GLU A 384 -17.60 -5.20 -24.84
CA GLU A 384 -17.35 -6.54 -25.38
C GLU A 384 -18.40 -6.89 -26.45
N GLU A 385 -19.68 -6.64 -26.21
CA GLU A 385 -20.76 -6.79 -27.21
C GLU A 385 -20.53 -5.93 -28.46
N GLN A 386 -20.17 -4.65 -28.30
CA GLN A 386 -19.83 -3.78 -29.43
C GLN A 386 -18.60 -4.24 -30.23
N ILE A 387 -17.58 -4.78 -29.54
CA ILE A 387 -16.39 -5.33 -30.19
C ILE A 387 -16.77 -6.56 -31.01
N ASP A 388 -17.65 -7.41 -30.52
CA ASP A 388 -18.06 -8.61 -31.23
C ASP A 388 -18.96 -8.27 -32.44
N GLU A 389 -19.87 -7.30 -32.30
CA GLU A 389 -20.63 -6.74 -33.43
C GLU A 389 -19.71 -6.16 -34.52
N LEU A 390 -18.71 -5.36 -34.13
CA LEU A 390 -17.73 -4.81 -35.09
C LEU A 390 -16.86 -5.87 -35.76
N LYS A 391 -16.54 -6.96 -35.07
CA LYS A 391 -15.83 -8.11 -35.69
C LYS A 391 -16.68 -8.80 -36.75
N GLU A 392 -17.96 -9.06 -36.45
CA GLU A 392 -18.89 -9.65 -37.40
C GLU A 392 -19.08 -8.77 -38.65
N GLU A 393 -19.23 -7.46 -38.44
CA GLU A 393 -19.32 -6.49 -39.53
C GLU A 393 -18.03 -6.46 -40.39
N ASN A 394 -16.86 -6.48 -39.78
CA ASN A 394 -15.58 -6.56 -40.48
C ASN A 394 -15.43 -7.87 -41.28
N GLU A 395 -15.85 -8.99 -40.75
CA GLU A 395 -15.86 -10.27 -41.52
C GLU A 395 -16.80 -10.22 -42.71
N HIS A 396 -17.97 -9.61 -42.54
CA HIS A 396 -18.91 -9.41 -43.63
C HIS A 396 -18.35 -8.50 -44.74
N ILE A 397 -17.69 -7.40 -44.33
CA ILE A 397 -17.02 -6.48 -45.27
C ILE A 397 -15.90 -7.20 -46.02
N LYS A 398 -15.05 -8.00 -45.35
CA LYS A 398 -14.01 -8.79 -45.97
C LYS A 398 -14.58 -9.73 -47.02
N LYS A 399 -15.61 -10.53 -46.67
CA LYS A 399 -16.27 -11.46 -47.63
C LYS A 399 -16.85 -10.74 -48.84
N ASN A 400 -17.35 -9.52 -48.67
CA ASN A 400 -17.88 -8.73 -49.78
C ASN A 400 -16.75 -8.18 -50.66
N ILE A 401 -15.66 -7.70 -50.08
CA ILE A 401 -14.47 -7.27 -50.83
C ILE A 401 -13.88 -8.45 -51.64
N ASP A 402 -13.72 -9.63 -51.03
CA ASP A 402 -13.22 -10.80 -51.74
C ASP A 402 -14.10 -11.17 -52.92
N LYS A 403 -15.44 -11.13 -52.78
CA LYS A 403 -16.38 -11.39 -53.90
C LYS A 403 -16.26 -10.34 -55.00
N GLU A 404 -16.08 -9.05 -54.64
CA GLU A 404 -15.93 -7.99 -55.64
C GLU A 404 -14.57 -8.07 -56.37
N VAL A 405 -13.50 -8.44 -55.66
CA VAL A 405 -12.18 -8.69 -56.24
C VAL A 405 -12.23 -9.88 -57.22
N ASP A 406 -12.87 -10.98 -56.79
CA ASP A 406 -13.05 -12.16 -57.68
C ASP A 406 -13.84 -11.81 -58.93
N LYS A 407 -14.95 -11.05 -58.84
CA LYS A 407 -15.73 -10.56 -59.98
C LYS A 407 -14.90 -9.69 -60.91
N ALA A 408 -14.13 -8.75 -60.37
CA ALA A 408 -13.26 -7.86 -61.13
C ALA A 408 -12.15 -8.66 -61.84
N PHE A 409 -11.58 -9.65 -61.17
CA PHE A 409 -10.56 -10.54 -61.72
C PHE A 409 -11.11 -11.38 -62.86
N MET A 410 -12.28 -12.00 -62.69
CA MET A 410 -12.93 -12.78 -63.74
C MET A 410 -13.28 -11.93 -64.97
N LYS A 411 -13.80 -10.72 -64.75
CA LYS A 411 -14.11 -9.78 -65.83
C LYS A 411 -12.86 -9.35 -66.62
N THR A 412 -11.74 -9.18 -65.93
CA THR A 412 -10.45 -8.86 -66.55
C THR A 412 -9.92 -10.03 -67.35
N LEU A 413 -10.02 -11.24 -66.81
CA LEU A 413 -9.65 -12.48 -67.48
C LEU A 413 -10.47 -12.71 -68.78
N GLU A 414 -11.76 -12.49 -68.74
CA GLU A 414 -12.63 -12.58 -69.92
C GLU A 414 -12.24 -11.56 -71.01
N LYS A 415 -11.88 -10.35 -70.59
CA LYS A 415 -11.40 -9.31 -71.52
C LYS A 415 -10.09 -9.73 -72.19
N TYR A 416 -9.10 -10.23 -71.43
CA TYR A 416 -7.86 -10.72 -71.98
C TYR A 416 -8.05 -11.95 -72.90
N LYS A 417 -8.92 -12.86 -72.54
CA LYS A 417 -9.28 -14.00 -73.42
C LYS A 417 -9.81 -13.50 -74.75
N LYS A 418 -10.74 -12.58 -74.78
CA LYS A 418 -11.29 -11.99 -76.01
C LYS A 418 -10.21 -11.32 -76.86
N GLU A 419 -9.31 -10.56 -76.26
CA GLU A 419 -8.19 -9.90 -76.94
C GLU A 419 -7.22 -10.95 -77.56
N ILE A 420 -6.89 -12.03 -76.83
CA ILE A 420 -6.06 -13.12 -77.35
C ILE A 420 -6.76 -13.82 -78.54
N TYR A 421 -8.04 -14.16 -78.42
CA TYR A 421 -8.77 -14.81 -79.53
C TYR A 421 -8.87 -13.88 -80.74
N SER A 422 -9.10 -12.60 -80.60
CA SER A 422 -9.14 -11.64 -81.71
C SER A 422 -7.79 -11.49 -82.42
N ASN A 423 -6.68 -11.55 -81.65
CA ASN A 423 -5.36 -11.49 -82.22
C ASN A 423 -5.00 -12.77 -82.97
N ILE A 424 -5.37 -13.97 -82.45
CA ILE A 424 -5.19 -15.25 -83.12
C ILE A 424 -6.03 -15.30 -84.40
N GLU A 425 -7.28 -14.88 -84.40
CA GLU A 425 -8.11 -14.80 -85.61
C GLU A 425 -7.54 -13.78 -86.62
N GLY A 426 -6.92 -12.69 -86.17
CA GLY A 426 -6.20 -11.72 -87.01
C GLY A 426 -4.97 -12.36 -87.71
N GLU A 427 -4.17 -13.12 -86.94
CA GLU A 427 -2.98 -13.81 -87.48
C GLU A 427 -3.37 -14.96 -88.44
N VAL A 428 -4.39 -15.73 -88.12
CA VAL A 428 -4.90 -16.78 -88.99
C VAL A 428 -5.46 -16.24 -90.30
N LYS A 429 -6.04 -15.07 -90.31
CA LYS A 429 -6.52 -14.34 -91.52
C LYS A 429 -5.40 -13.80 -92.36
N SER A 430 -4.28 -13.36 -91.73
CA SER A 430 -3.09 -12.84 -92.44
C SER A 430 -2.26 -13.92 -93.10
N GLN A 431 -2.32 -15.16 -92.63
CA GLN A 431 -1.60 -16.31 -93.23
C GLN A 431 -2.37 -17.01 -94.41
N LYS A 432 -3.54 -16.51 -94.78
CA LYS A 432 -4.30 -17.09 -95.92
C LYS A 432 -4.17 -16.37 -97.24
N TRP A 433 -3.16 -15.49 -97.40
CA TRP A 433 -2.84 -14.78 -98.61
C TRP A 433 -1.29 -14.84 -98.85
N ASP A 434 -0.78 -16.07 -99.25
CA ASP A 434 0.36 -16.25 -100.09
C ASP A 434 0.19 -17.55 -100.88
#